data_1e243a30ae1bcdf94b3bac491e66b308
#
_entry.id   1e243a30ae1bcdf94b3bac491e66b308
#
_cell.length_a   1.000
_cell.length_b   1.000
_cell.length_c   1.000
_cell.angle_alpha   90.00
_cell.angle_beta   90.00
_cell.angle_gamma   90.00
#
_symmetry.space_group_name_H-M   'P 1'
#
loop_
_entity.id
_entity.type
_entity.pdbx_description
1 polymer ?
#
loop_
_entity_poly.entity_id
_entity_poly.type
_entity_poly.pdbx_seq_one_letter_code
_entity_poly.pdbx_strand_id
1 'polypeptide(L)'
;PDRAKIEINYSFDMDIVKKLTNFPVGFFTKKLDETITKLAYVSQLDEETMAEMLKEYFVHEAYLPLSEQEKRDGCRQMVLQLKKKQTRHRKEKTVELEETKLGDLHDPAVMEAAHPHQYVSTLRKTPQLSKSDEQLVIELVDTLGLAPGVINALFYYCIEVKKQTRLNENYVLRIATSWKTAGYTNAKEALEQEASQDALIEKKQQKRENVQRTTVGSRRKPQQGEMPKWLEDEAKQQRSYDQARKKELESSVPDDAELVKLLNELKEKG
;
A
#
# COMPACT_ATOMS: atom_id res chain seq x y z
N PRO A 1 25.08 -15.07 3.78
CA PRO A 1 24.42 -15.22 2.49
C PRO A 1 24.35 -13.85 1.86
N ASP A 2 25.15 -13.70 0.79
CA ASP A 2 25.22 -12.46 0.03
C ASP A 2 23.85 -12.17 -0.56
N ARG A 3 23.31 -11.04 -0.16
CA ARG A 3 22.12 -10.48 -0.78
C ARG A 3 22.52 -10.12 -2.20
N ALA A 4 21.98 -10.83 -3.18
CA ALA A 4 22.14 -10.49 -4.58
C ALA A 4 21.77 -9.01 -4.73
N LYS A 5 22.75 -8.17 -5.03
CA LYS A 5 22.51 -6.78 -5.44
C LYS A 5 21.84 -6.87 -6.80
N ILE A 6 20.59 -6.46 -6.85
CA ILE A 6 19.87 -6.30 -8.11
C ILE A 6 20.52 -5.10 -8.79
N GLU A 7 21.35 -5.35 -9.78
CA GLU A 7 21.92 -4.31 -10.65
C GLU A 7 20.81 -3.88 -11.62
N ILE A 8 20.22 -2.72 -11.34
CA ILE A 8 19.39 -2.05 -12.34
C ILE A 8 20.33 -1.51 -13.39
N ASN A 9 20.26 -2.07 -14.60
CA ASN A 9 21.11 -1.69 -15.71
C ASN A 9 20.60 -0.37 -16.33
N TYR A 10 20.74 0.73 -15.58
CA TYR A 10 20.37 2.07 -15.95
C TYR A 10 21.63 2.94 -15.94
N SER A 11 21.98 3.49 -17.09
CA SER A 11 23.14 4.37 -17.21
C SER A 11 22.80 5.75 -16.65
N PHE A 12 22.97 5.92 -15.34
CA PHE A 12 22.77 7.18 -14.64
C PHE A 12 24.03 7.52 -13.87
N ASP A 13 24.63 8.65 -14.18
CA ASP A 13 25.90 9.08 -13.60
C ASP A 13 25.69 10.06 -12.44
N MET A 14 25.79 9.54 -11.21
CA MET A 14 25.71 10.36 -10.01
C MET A 14 26.78 11.44 -9.90
N ASP A 15 27.94 11.27 -10.53
CA ASP A 15 29.01 12.29 -10.49
C ASP A 15 28.63 13.52 -11.29
N ILE A 16 27.84 13.37 -12.36
CA ILE A 16 27.26 14.49 -13.09
C ILE A 16 26.28 15.24 -12.17
N VAL A 17 25.36 14.54 -11.51
CA VAL A 17 24.40 15.14 -10.59
C VAL A 17 25.09 15.91 -9.46
N LYS A 18 26.15 15.33 -8.85
CA LYS A 18 26.94 15.97 -7.80
C LYS A 18 27.61 17.24 -8.29
N LYS A 19 28.20 17.22 -9.48
CA LYS A 19 28.83 18.39 -10.10
C LYS A 19 27.80 19.49 -10.39
N LEU A 20 26.66 19.13 -10.95
CA LEU A 20 25.62 20.07 -11.30
C LEU A 20 24.94 20.70 -10.08
N THR A 21 24.70 19.94 -9.01
CA THR A 21 24.06 20.47 -7.81
C THR A 21 24.95 21.38 -7.00
N ASN A 22 26.26 21.09 -6.98
CA ASN A 22 27.25 21.81 -6.17
C ASN A 22 26.87 21.91 -4.68
N PHE A 23 26.30 20.85 -4.12
CA PHE A 23 25.94 20.78 -2.72
C PHE A 23 27.17 20.58 -1.82
N PRO A 24 27.07 20.89 -0.50
CA PRO A 24 28.17 20.76 0.43
C PRO A 24 28.76 19.34 0.50
N VAL A 25 30.04 19.28 0.81
CA VAL A 25 30.70 17.98 1.06
C VAL A 25 29.98 17.23 2.17
N GLY A 26 29.64 15.98 1.92
CA GLY A 26 28.88 15.13 2.87
C GLY A 26 27.35 15.18 2.72
N PHE A 27 26.81 16.00 1.83
CA PHE A 27 25.38 15.94 1.51
C PHE A 27 25.03 14.57 0.88
N PHE A 28 25.84 14.14 -0.08
CA PHE A 28 25.66 12.88 -0.75
C PHE A 28 26.33 11.74 0.02
N THR A 29 25.54 10.74 0.37
CA THR A 29 26.00 9.49 0.98
C THR A 29 25.76 8.36 0.00
N LYS A 30 26.45 7.23 0.16
CA LYS A 30 26.25 6.07 -0.71
C LYS A 30 24.80 5.62 -0.78
N LYS A 31 24.09 5.64 0.35
CA LYS A 31 22.66 5.26 0.40
C LYS A 31 21.76 6.30 -0.28
N LEU A 32 22.10 7.58 -0.17
CA LEU A 32 21.40 8.65 -0.86
C LEU A 32 21.61 8.54 -2.37
N ASP A 33 22.83 8.28 -2.81
CA ASP A 33 23.17 8.04 -4.22
C ASP A 33 22.35 6.88 -4.80
N GLU A 34 22.28 5.76 -4.07
CA GLU A 34 21.46 4.61 -4.45
C GLU A 34 19.96 4.97 -4.54
N THR A 35 19.46 5.77 -3.63
CA THR A 35 18.05 6.24 -3.64
C THR A 35 17.79 7.15 -4.84
N ILE A 36 18.67 8.13 -5.10
CA ILE A 36 18.52 9.06 -6.24
C ILE A 36 18.56 8.30 -7.56
N THR A 37 19.50 7.35 -7.73
CA THR A 37 19.59 6.53 -8.94
C THR A 37 18.32 5.71 -9.16
N LYS A 38 17.76 5.11 -8.12
CA LYS A 38 16.49 4.37 -8.19
C LYS A 38 15.32 5.27 -8.55
N LEU A 39 15.24 6.46 -7.95
CA LEU A 39 14.20 7.44 -8.25
C LEU A 39 14.30 7.96 -9.70
N ALA A 40 15.52 8.22 -10.19
CA ALA A 40 15.78 8.58 -11.57
C ALA A 40 15.29 7.48 -12.52
N TYR A 41 15.64 6.23 -12.23
CA TYR A 41 15.17 5.08 -12.99
C TYR A 41 13.65 5.00 -13.03
N VAL A 42 12.98 4.97 -11.88
CA VAL A 42 11.51 4.84 -11.80
C VAL A 42 10.80 5.99 -12.52
N SER A 43 11.36 7.20 -12.42
CA SER A 43 10.76 8.42 -12.97
C SER A 43 11.23 8.76 -14.37
N GLN A 44 12.15 7.97 -14.93
CA GLN A 44 12.77 8.19 -16.26
C GLN A 44 13.35 9.61 -16.39
N LEU A 45 14.13 10.02 -15.37
CA LEU A 45 14.76 11.34 -15.31
C LEU A 45 16.24 11.23 -15.69
N ASP A 46 16.72 12.16 -16.51
CA ASP A 46 18.14 12.33 -16.77
C ASP A 46 18.85 13.05 -15.62
N GLU A 47 20.17 13.09 -15.68
CA GLU A 47 21.04 13.66 -14.66
C GLU A 47 20.80 15.18 -14.50
N GLU A 48 20.59 15.91 -15.61
CA GLU A 48 20.35 17.36 -15.59
C GLU A 48 19.05 17.70 -14.91
N THR A 49 17.96 17.05 -15.32
CA THR A 49 16.64 17.22 -14.70
C THR A 49 16.66 16.86 -13.23
N MET A 50 17.30 15.74 -12.87
CA MET A 50 17.43 15.34 -11.47
C MET A 50 18.21 16.37 -10.66
N ALA A 51 19.31 16.91 -11.19
CA ALA A 51 20.11 17.92 -10.51
C ALA A 51 19.31 19.24 -10.32
N GLU A 52 18.53 19.67 -11.32
CA GLU A 52 17.67 20.85 -11.21
C GLU A 52 16.60 20.64 -10.12
N MET A 53 15.95 19.49 -10.12
CA MET A 53 14.95 19.15 -9.12
C MET A 53 15.54 19.16 -7.71
N LEU A 54 16.73 18.57 -7.52
CA LEU A 54 17.43 18.57 -6.23
C LEU A 54 17.78 20.02 -5.79
N LYS A 55 18.25 20.86 -6.69
CA LYS A 55 18.52 22.28 -6.38
C LYS A 55 17.26 23.02 -5.96
N GLU A 56 16.16 22.83 -6.69
CA GLU A 56 14.90 23.51 -6.39
C GLU A 56 14.35 23.07 -5.02
N TYR A 57 14.42 21.77 -4.73
CA TYR A 57 13.86 21.23 -3.51
C TYR A 57 14.71 21.50 -2.27
N PHE A 58 16.02 21.30 -2.36
CA PHE A 58 16.95 21.44 -1.23
C PHE A 58 17.69 22.79 -1.21
N VAL A 59 17.14 23.82 -1.83
CA VAL A 59 17.80 25.14 -1.97
C VAL A 59 18.32 25.72 -0.65
N HIS A 60 17.57 25.54 0.43
CA HIS A 60 17.94 25.99 1.77
C HIS A 60 18.37 24.84 2.68
N GLU A 61 17.84 23.66 2.45
CA GLU A 61 17.98 22.48 3.32
C GLU A 61 19.28 21.73 3.09
N ALA A 62 19.92 21.90 1.91
CA ALA A 62 21.22 21.27 1.61
C ALA A 62 22.34 21.65 2.59
N TYR A 63 22.22 22.81 3.24
CA TYR A 63 23.19 23.35 4.20
C TYR A 63 22.82 23.06 5.67
N LEU A 64 21.66 22.45 5.90
CA LEU A 64 21.22 22.07 7.24
C LEU A 64 21.74 20.66 7.60
N PRO A 65 21.92 20.36 8.88
CA PRO A 65 22.34 19.04 9.34
C PRO A 65 21.17 18.03 9.26
N LEU A 66 20.75 17.68 8.04
CA LEU A 66 19.72 16.70 7.80
C LEU A 66 20.24 15.28 8.03
N SER A 67 19.43 14.45 8.68
CA SER A 67 19.68 13.01 8.77
C SER A 67 19.61 12.35 7.38
N GLU A 68 20.25 11.21 7.23
CA GLU A 68 20.21 10.45 5.98
C GLU A 68 18.77 10.07 5.57
N GLN A 69 17.93 9.76 6.55
CA GLN A 69 16.52 9.42 6.31
C GLN A 69 15.73 10.63 5.79
N GLU A 70 15.90 11.79 6.40
CA GLU A 70 15.25 13.03 5.95
C GLU A 70 15.64 13.40 4.51
N LYS A 71 16.91 13.26 4.15
CA LYS A 71 17.37 13.47 2.76
C LYS A 71 16.70 12.52 1.77
N ARG A 72 16.60 11.23 2.12
CA ARG A 72 15.96 10.23 1.27
C ARG A 72 14.47 10.47 1.12
N ASP A 73 13.78 10.77 2.21
CA ASP A 73 12.35 11.08 2.20
C ASP A 73 12.08 12.38 1.43
N GLY A 74 12.96 13.37 1.57
CA GLY A 74 12.93 14.60 0.77
C GLY A 74 13.05 14.32 -0.72
N CYS A 75 13.99 13.46 -1.15
CA CYS A 75 14.11 13.07 -2.56
C CYS A 75 12.84 12.38 -3.10
N ARG A 76 12.22 11.50 -2.32
CA ARG A 76 10.95 10.86 -2.69
C ARG A 76 9.83 11.86 -2.85
N GLN A 77 9.68 12.78 -1.88
CA GLN A 77 8.66 13.84 -1.93
C GLN A 77 8.89 14.80 -3.10
N MET A 78 10.14 15.15 -3.38
CA MET A 78 10.54 15.97 -4.52
C MET A 78 10.03 15.37 -5.84
N VAL A 79 10.30 14.10 -6.10
CA VAL A 79 9.86 13.43 -7.33
C VAL A 79 8.33 13.41 -7.43
N LEU A 80 7.63 13.09 -6.35
CA LEU A 80 6.16 13.06 -6.31
C LEU A 80 5.51 14.43 -6.49
N GLN A 81 6.17 15.52 -6.03
CA GLN A 81 5.64 16.89 -6.17
C GLN A 81 5.88 17.49 -7.55
N LEU A 82 7.06 17.27 -8.12
CA LEU A 82 7.46 17.91 -9.38
C LEU A 82 6.79 17.27 -10.59
N LYS A 83 6.49 15.99 -10.56
CA LYS A 83 5.60 15.40 -11.57
C LYS A 83 4.21 16.03 -11.59
N LYS A 84 3.70 16.56 -10.49
CA LYS A 84 2.45 17.34 -10.48
C LYS A 84 2.56 18.64 -11.30
N LYS A 85 3.72 19.29 -11.29
CA LYS A 85 3.93 20.53 -12.08
C LYS A 85 4.01 20.18 -13.57
N GLN A 86 4.75 19.13 -13.93
CA GLN A 86 4.89 18.70 -15.33
C GLN A 86 3.57 18.23 -15.96
N THR A 87 2.71 17.53 -15.21
CA THR A 87 1.38 17.12 -15.71
C THR A 87 0.45 18.32 -15.95
N ARG A 88 0.62 19.43 -15.26
CA ARG A 88 -0.15 20.66 -15.53
C ARG A 88 0.30 21.35 -16.82
N HIS A 89 1.62 21.41 -17.10
CA HIS A 89 2.16 21.99 -18.32
C HIS A 89 2.02 21.10 -19.57
N ARG A 90 1.95 19.76 -19.38
CA ARG A 90 1.86 18.81 -20.49
C ARG A 90 0.46 18.66 -21.09
N LYS A 91 -0.59 19.23 -20.47
CA LYS A 91 -1.93 19.30 -21.06
C LYS A 91 -1.98 20.18 -22.32
N GLU A 92 -0.95 20.96 -22.60
CA GLU A 92 -0.87 21.83 -23.78
C GLU A 92 0.00 21.28 -24.93
N LYS A 93 0.74 20.20 -24.72
CA LYS A 93 1.45 19.48 -25.81
C LYS A 93 0.97 18.04 -25.84
N THR A 94 0.02 17.76 -26.72
CA THR A 94 -0.23 16.41 -27.25
C THR A 94 1.04 15.94 -27.97
N VAL A 95 1.97 15.39 -27.22
CA VAL A 95 3.02 14.55 -27.80
C VAL A 95 2.31 13.24 -28.08
N GLU A 96 2.13 12.90 -29.37
CA GLU A 96 1.83 11.54 -29.79
C GLU A 96 2.87 10.64 -29.14
N LEU A 97 2.50 10.00 -28.04
CA LEU A 97 3.24 8.90 -27.47
C LEU A 97 3.19 7.81 -28.53
N GLU A 98 4.33 7.53 -29.18
CA GLU A 98 4.49 6.28 -29.87
C GLU A 98 4.04 5.20 -28.87
N GLU A 99 2.91 4.56 -29.20
CA GLU A 99 2.46 3.36 -28.51
C GLU A 99 3.56 2.32 -28.68
N THR A 100 4.49 2.29 -27.75
CA THR A 100 5.45 1.20 -27.64
C THR A 100 4.57 -0.01 -27.32
N LYS A 101 4.20 -0.75 -28.37
CA LYS A 101 3.46 -2.00 -28.24
C LYS A 101 4.36 -2.96 -27.48
N LEU A 102 4.24 -2.95 -26.15
CA LEU A 102 4.73 -4.04 -25.34
C LEU A 102 4.07 -5.31 -25.90
N GLY A 103 4.84 -6.37 -26.08
CA GLY A 103 4.33 -7.65 -26.51
C GLY A 103 3.21 -8.20 -25.61
N ASP A 104 3.07 -9.48 -25.55
CA ASP A 104 2.09 -10.11 -24.66
C ASP A 104 2.44 -9.79 -23.18
N LEU A 105 1.55 -9.04 -22.52
CA LEU A 105 1.72 -8.67 -21.10
C LEU A 105 1.67 -9.87 -20.15
N HIS A 106 1.26 -11.03 -20.63
CA HIS A 106 1.27 -12.29 -19.87
C HIS A 106 2.64 -12.98 -19.92
N ASP A 107 3.50 -12.59 -20.85
CA ASP A 107 4.82 -13.21 -21.01
C ASP A 107 5.79 -12.70 -19.93
N PRO A 108 6.33 -13.59 -19.08
CA PRO A 108 7.36 -13.23 -18.12
C PRO A 108 8.58 -12.54 -18.74
N ALA A 109 8.93 -12.86 -19.98
CA ALA A 109 10.05 -12.20 -20.66
C ALA A 109 9.77 -10.71 -20.94
N VAL A 110 8.52 -10.38 -21.28
CA VAL A 110 8.07 -8.99 -21.43
C VAL A 110 8.08 -8.27 -20.08
N MET A 111 7.67 -8.97 -19.00
CA MET A 111 7.71 -8.41 -17.65
C MET A 111 9.14 -8.09 -17.20
N GLU A 112 10.11 -8.95 -17.54
CA GLU A 112 11.51 -8.72 -17.20
C GLU A 112 12.12 -7.56 -17.99
N ALA A 113 11.79 -7.42 -19.26
CA ALA A 113 12.36 -6.42 -20.14
C ALA A 113 11.72 -5.04 -19.98
N ALA A 114 10.45 -4.98 -19.58
CA ALA A 114 9.69 -3.75 -19.55
C ALA A 114 10.00 -2.90 -18.32
N HIS A 115 10.11 -1.58 -18.53
CA HIS A 115 10.18 -0.64 -17.43
C HIS A 115 8.86 -0.63 -16.62
N PRO A 116 8.88 -0.66 -15.27
CA PRO A 116 7.66 -0.74 -14.46
C PRO A 116 6.62 0.32 -14.79
N HIS A 117 7.05 1.56 -15.01
CA HIS A 117 6.14 2.64 -15.39
C HIS A 117 5.40 2.36 -16.69
N GLN A 118 6.10 1.90 -17.74
CA GLN A 118 5.51 1.58 -19.04
C GLN A 118 4.61 0.35 -18.94
N TYR A 119 5.06 -0.69 -18.25
CA TYR A 119 4.31 -1.93 -18.09
C TYR A 119 2.97 -1.68 -17.37
N VAL A 120 3.01 -0.99 -16.23
CA VAL A 120 1.79 -0.73 -15.44
C VAL A 120 0.84 0.24 -16.15
N SER A 121 1.35 1.26 -16.86
CA SER A 121 0.51 2.17 -17.66
C SER A 121 -0.18 1.43 -18.80
N THR A 122 0.52 0.53 -19.50
CA THR A 122 -0.05 -0.32 -20.56
C THR A 122 -1.06 -1.30 -19.98
N LEU A 123 -0.76 -1.95 -18.86
CA LEU A 123 -1.66 -2.86 -18.18
C LEU A 123 -2.96 -2.17 -17.74
N ARG A 124 -2.86 -0.92 -17.30
CA ARG A 124 -4.02 -0.09 -16.91
C ARG A 124 -4.72 0.58 -18.10
N LYS A 125 -4.15 0.50 -19.30
CA LYS A 125 -4.63 1.20 -20.50
C LYS A 125 -4.76 2.71 -20.26
N THR A 126 -3.79 3.28 -19.53
CA THR A 126 -3.73 4.71 -19.23
C THR A 126 -2.41 5.28 -19.75
N PRO A 127 -2.42 6.51 -20.31
CA PRO A 127 -1.20 7.11 -20.85
C PRO A 127 -0.19 7.47 -19.73
N GLN A 128 -0.64 7.54 -18.50
CA GLN A 128 0.19 7.85 -17.34
C GLN A 128 -0.29 7.07 -16.12
N LEU A 129 0.65 6.76 -15.22
CA LEU A 129 0.33 6.17 -13.94
C LEU A 129 -0.46 7.15 -13.05
N SER A 130 -1.36 6.62 -12.24
CA SER A 130 -1.93 7.39 -11.15
C SER A 130 -0.84 7.73 -10.13
N LYS A 131 -1.01 8.81 -9.37
CA LYS A 131 -0.06 9.20 -8.33
C LYS A 131 0.14 8.07 -7.30
N SER A 132 -0.92 7.35 -6.96
CA SER A 132 -0.84 6.23 -6.02
C SER A 132 -0.07 5.04 -6.59
N ASP A 133 -0.27 4.70 -7.86
CA ASP A 133 0.50 3.63 -8.49
C ASP A 133 1.99 4.00 -8.62
N GLU A 134 2.28 5.26 -8.92
CA GLU A 134 3.66 5.73 -8.99
C GLU A 134 4.36 5.70 -7.63
N GLN A 135 3.69 6.17 -6.59
CA GLN A 135 4.19 6.09 -5.22
C GLN A 135 4.47 4.65 -4.82
N LEU A 136 3.57 3.74 -5.18
CA LEU A 136 3.72 2.31 -4.92
C LEU A 136 4.93 1.73 -5.67
N VAL A 137 5.13 2.07 -6.95
CA VAL A 137 6.32 1.63 -7.71
C VAL A 137 7.62 2.14 -7.07
N ILE A 138 7.66 3.42 -6.65
CA ILE A 138 8.80 3.99 -5.94
C ILE A 138 9.09 3.20 -4.66
N GLU A 139 8.09 2.90 -3.87
CA GLU A 139 8.24 2.15 -2.63
C GLU A 139 8.74 0.72 -2.85
N LEU A 140 8.22 0.04 -3.87
CA LEU A 140 8.65 -1.30 -4.25
C LEU A 140 10.12 -1.35 -4.70
N VAL A 141 10.56 -0.34 -5.46
CA VAL A 141 11.94 -0.26 -5.97
C VAL A 141 12.91 0.20 -4.88
N ASP A 142 12.61 1.31 -4.20
CA ASP A 142 13.56 1.93 -3.27
C ASP A 142 13.53 1.29 -1.88
N THR A 143 12.33 1.08 -1.30
CA THR A 143 12.21 0.56 0.07
C THR A 143 12.33 -0.96 0.12
N LEU A 144 11.60 -1.67 -0.74
CA LEU A 144 11.65 -3.13 -0.78
C LEU A 144 12.81 -3.66 -1.64
N GLY A 145 13.31 -2.91 -2.62
CA GLY A 145 14.40 -3.32 -3.48
C GLY A 145 14.06 -4.53 -4.34
N LEU A 146 12.83 -4.59 -4.86
CA LEU A 146 12.41 -5.65 -5.77
C LEU A 146 12.94 -5.40 -7.18
N ALA A 147 13.21 -6.48 -7.92
CA ALA A 147 13.58 -6.40 -9.32
C ALA A 147 12.42 -5.87 -10.17
N PRO A 148 12.70 -5.10 -11.25
CA PRO A 148 11.67 -4.57 -12.13
C PRO A 148 10.69 -5.63 -12.66
N GLY A 149 11.18 -6.80 -13.08
CA GLY A 149 10.35 -7.90 -13.53
C GLY A 149 9.41 -8.45 -12.46
N VAL A 150 9.89 -8.55 -11.22
CA VAL A 150 9.07 -8.98 -10.07
C VAL A 150 7.99 -7.94 -9.75
N ILE A 151 8.30 -6.65 -9.89
CA ILE A 151 7.32 -5.56 -9.70
C ILE A 151 6.23 -5.66 -10.79
N ASN A 152 6.63 -5.86 -12.04
CA ASN A 152 5.69 -6.03 -13.15
C ASN A 152 4.77 -7.25 -12.94
N ALA A 153 5.33 -8.38 -12.53
CA ALA A 153 4.58 -9.58 -12.17
C ALA A 153 3.60 -9.32 -11.00
N LEU A 154 4.01 -8.54 -10.00
CA LEU A 154 3.15 -8.19 -8.86
C LEU A 154 1.95 -7.35 -9.29
N PHE A 155 2.15 -6.34 -10.14
CA PHE A 155 1.05 -5.54 -10.68
C PHE A 155 0.13 -6.39 -11.55
N TYR A 156 0.71 -7.24 -12.42
CA TYR A 156 -0.06 -8.18 -13.22
C TYR A 156 -0.93 -9.09 -12.34
N TYR A 157 -0.35 -9.70 -11.32
CA TYR A 157 -1.07 -10.56 -10.38
C TYR A 157 -2.22 -9.82 -9.69
N CYS A 158 -1.99 -8.63 -9.18
CA CYS A 158 -3.02 -7.86 -8.48
C CYS A 158 -4.14 -7.40 -9.43
N ILE A 159 -3.82 -6.94 -10.63
CA ILE A 159 -4.79 -6.35 -11.56
C ILE A 159 -5.49 -7.43 -12.38
N GLU A 160 -4.73 -8.35 -13.01
CA GLU A 160 -5.31 -9.33 -13.95
C GLU A 160 -5.74 -10.62 -13.27
N VAL A 161 -4.96 -11.15 -12.33
CA VAL A 161 -5.30 -12.42 -11.67
C VAL A 161 -6.33 -12.17 -10.57
N LYS A 162 -6.08 -11.20 -9.69
CA LYS A 162 -7.00 -10.86 -8.58
C LYS A 162 -8.10 -9.88 -8.98
N LYS A 163 -8.09 -9.38 -10.22
CA LYS A 163 -9.12 -8.48 -10.79
C LYS A 163 -9.37 -7.23 -9.93
N GLN A 164 -8.32 -6.69 -9.32
CA GLN A 164 -8.44 -5.47 -8.53
C GLN A 164 -8.45 -4.23 -9.42
N THR A 165 -9.58 -3.56 -9.51
CA THR A 165 -9.71 -2.30 -10.25
C THR A 165 -8.93 -1.17 -9.56
N ARG A 166 -8.97 -1.12 -8.22
CA ARG A 166 -8.16 -0.23 -7.39
C ARG A 166 -7.19 -1.05 -6.56
N LEU A 167 -5.90 -0.72 -6.68
CA LEU A 167 -4.89 -1.34 -5.84
C LEU A 167 -4.96 -0.76 -4.42
N ASN A 168 -5.13 -1.64 -3.46
CA ASN A 168 -4.95 -1.27 -2.06
C ASN A 168 -3.44 -1.37 -1.76
N GLU A 169 -2.81 -0.26 -1.43
CA GLU A 169 -1.38 -0.15 -1.14
C GLU A 169 -0.92 -1.19 -0.11
N ASN A 170 -1.61 -1.27 1.03
CA ASN A 170 -1.29 -2.24 2.09
C ASN A 170 -1.37 -3.70 1.62
N TYR A 171 -2.31 -4.00 0.72
CA TYR A 171 -2.45 -5.34 0.16
C TYR A 171 -1.28 -5.68 -0.76
N VAL A 172 -0.92 -4.76 -1.66
CA VAL A 172 0.22 -4.94 -2.58
C VAL A 172 1.53 -5.05 -1.81
N LEU A 173 1.77 -4.17 -0.84
CA LEU A 173 2.98 -4.20 -0.01
C LEU A 173 3.10 -5.49 0.81
N ARG A 174 1.99 -6.04 1.29
CA ARG A 174 1.99 -7.32 1.99
C ARG A 174 2.43 -8.47 1.08
N ILE A 175 1.92 -8.53 -0.15
CA ILE A 175 2.33 -9.54 -1.13
C ILE A 175 3.80 -9.32 -1.50
N ALA A 176 4.19 -8.08 -1.81
CA ALA A 176 5.56 -7.71 -2.13
C ALA A 176 6.56 -8.14 -1.04
N THR A 177 6.20 -7.92 0.22
CA THR A 177 7.02 -8.34 1.38
C THR A 177 7.11 -9.86 1.47
N SER A 178 6.04 -10.57 1.19
CA SER A 178 6.04 -12.05 1.12
C SER A 178 6.96 -12.54 0.01
N TRP A 179 6.87 -11.96 -1.18
CA TRP A 179 7.72 -12.31 -2.33
C TRP A 179 9.20 -12.02 -2.07
N LYS A 180 9.49 -10.87 -1.45
CA LYS A 180 10.85 -10.54 -1.02
C LYS A 180 11.40 -11.55 -0.01
N THR A 181 10.58 -11.95 0.96
CA THR A 181 10.96 -12.94 1.99
C THR A 181 11.17 -14.32 1.38
N ALA A 182 10.35 -14.70 0.39
CA ALA A 182 10.51 -15.93 -0.38
C ALA A 182 11.76 -15.92 -1.28
N GLY A 183 12.31 -14.72 -1.58
CA GLY A 183 13.53 -14.54 -2.36
C GLY A 183 13.31 -14.61 -3.86
N TYR A 184 12.11 -14.31 -4.36
CA TYR A 184 11.85 -14.31 -5.81
C TYR A 184 12.69 -13.23 -6.51
N THR A 185 13.40 -13.64 -7.55
CA THR A 185 14.32 -12.79 -8.31
C THR A 185 13.80 -12.46 -9.70
N ASN A 186 12.86 -13.24 -10.22
CA ASN A 186 12.31 -13.07 -11.56
C ASN A 186 10.77 -13.20 -11.60
N ALA A 187 10.17 -12.64 -12.64
CA ALA A 187 8.72 -12.60 -12.83
C ALA A 187 8.09 -14.00 -12.94
N LYS A 188 8.77 -14.90 -13.66
CA LYS A 188 8.29 -16.25 -13.90
C LYS A 188 8.15 -17.03 -12.59
N GLU A 189 9.19 -17.03 -11.78
CA GLU A 189 9.22 -17.71 -10.48
C GLU A 189 8.10 -17.19 -9.56
N ALA A 190 7.95 -15.87 -9.48
CA ALA A 190 6.92 -15.24 -8.66
C ALA A 190 5.50 -15.66 -9.07
N LEU A 191 5.20 -15.67 -10.37
CA LEU A 191 3.88 -16.06 -10.87
C LEU A 191 3.58 -17.55 -10.72
N GLU A 192 4.54 -18.43 -10.97
CA GLU A 192 4.37 -19.89 -10.82
C GLU A 192 4.11 -20.28 -9.36
N GLN A 193 4.81 -19.66 -8.42
CA GLN A 193 4.64 -19.93 -7.01
C GLN A 193 3.29 -19.42 -6.48
N GLU A 194 2.87 -18.23 -6.89
CA GLU A 194 1.56 -17.70 -6.50
C GLU A 194 0.41 -18.50 -7.09
N ALA A 195 0.50 -18.93 -8.34
CA ALA A 195 -0.49 -19.82 -8.94
C ALA A 195 -0.61 -21.15 -8.16
N SER A 196 0.51 -21.67 -7.69
CA SER A 196 0.54 -22.88 -6.86
C SER A 196 -0.08 -22.65 -5.48
N GLN A 197 0.17 -21.49 -4.85
CA GLN A 197 -0.43 -21.14 -3.56
C GLN A 197 -1.94 -20.90 -3.67
N ASP A 198 -2.38 -20.19 -4.70
CA ASP A 198 -3.80 -19.97 -4.99
C ASP A 198 -4.55 -21.31 -5.17
N ALA A 199 -3.99 -22.22 -5.94
CA ALA A 199 -4.56 -23.56 -6.12
C ALA A 199 -4.66 -24.37 -4.80
N LEU A 200 -3.70 -24.19 -3.90
CA LEU A 200 -3.75 -24.82 -2.57
C LEU A 200 -4.80 -24.18 -1.66
N ILE A 201 -4.97 -22.86 -1.73
CA ILE A 201 -5.99 -22.13 -0.98
C ILE A 201 -7.39 -22.54 -1.45
N GLU A 202 -7.61 -22.58 -2.77
CA GLU A 202 -8.89 -23.04 -3.35
C GLU A 202 -9.23 -24.48 -2.93
N LYS A 203 -8.27 -25.40 -3.00
CA LYS A 203 -8.46 -26.78 -2.52
C LYS A 203 -8.80 -26.85 -1.03
N LYS A 204 -8.20 -25.99 -0.20
CA LYS A 204 -8.53 -25.91 1.24
C LYS A 204 -9.93 -25.33 1.47
N GLN A 205 -10.33 -24.33 0.68
CA GLN A 205 -11.68 -23.74 0.78
C GLN A 205 -12.74 -24.75 0.32
N GLN A 206 -12.55 -25.42 -0.81
CA GLN A 206 -13.46 -26.48 -1.27
C GLN A 206 -13.58 -27.63 -0.26
N LYS A 207 -12.48 -28.03 0.39
CA LYS A 207 -12.53 -29.02 1.48
C LYS A 207 -13.36 -28.51 2.67
N ARG A 208 -13.23 -27.25 3.06
CA ARG A 208 -14.02 -26.66 4.16
C ARG A 208 -15.50 -26.57 3.80
N GLU A 209 -15.83 -26.16 2.61
CA GLU A 209 -17.22 -26.11 2.12
C GLU A 209 -17.85 -27.50 2.02
N ASN A 210 -17.13 -28.49 1.53
CA ASN A 210 -17.60 -29.86 1.50
C ASN A 210 -17.81 -30.45 2.91
N VAL A 211 -16.91 -30.16 3.86
CA VAL A 211 -17.09 -30.56 5.26
C VAL A 211 -18.31 -29.87 5.88
N GLN A 212 -18.55 -28.59 5.59
CA GLN A 212 -19.75 -27.91 6.05
C GLN A 212 -21.03 -28.46 5.41
N ARG A 213 -21.01 -28.83 4.12
CA ARG A 213 -22.16 -29.45 3.45
C ARG A 213 -22.46 -30.85 3.99
N THR A 214 -21.45 -31.64 4.32
CA THR A 214 -21.65 -32.98 4.92
C THR A 214 -22.11 -32.91 6.39
N THR A 215 -21.75 -31.85 7.12
CA THR A 215 -22.22 -31.67 8.52
C THR A 215 -23.62 -31.03 8.58
N VAL A 216 -24.09 -30.35 7.58
CA VAL A 216 -25.47 -29.80 7.49
C VAL A 216 -26.49 -30.89 7.23
N GLY A 217 -26.10 -32.05 6.62
CA GLY A 217 -26.98 -33.21 6.39
C GLY A 217 -27.26 -34.04 7.62
N SER A 218 -26.52 -33.89 8.71
CA SER A 218 -26.73 -34.59 9.98
C SER A 218 -27.07 -33.62 11.11
N ARG A 219 -28.12 -32.79 10.89
CA ARG A 219 -28.79 -32.14 12.02
C ARG A 219 -29.51 -33.22 12.84
N ARG A 220 -28.79 -33.91 13.73
CA ARG A 220 -29.42 -34.38 14.95
C ARG A 220 -30.10 -33.18 15.57
N LYS A 221 -31.45 -33.22 15.74
CA LYS A 221 -32.17 -32.25 16.57
C LYS A 221 -31.31 -32.02 17.81
N PRO A 222 -31.05 -30.77 18.21
CA PRO A 222 -30.40 -30.56 19.48
C PRO A 222 -31.29 -31.23 20.51
N GLN A 223 -30.77 -32.30 21.13
CA GLN A 223 -31.35 -32.84 22.36
C GLN A 223 -31.37 -31.61 23.26
N GLN A 224 -32.55 -31.22 23.74
CA GLN A 224 -32.69 -30.24 24.79
C GLN A 224 -31.90 -30.73 25.98
N GLY A 225 -30.61 -30.49 25.96
CA GLY A 225 -29.76 -30.66 27.13
C GLY A 225 -30.23 -29.60 28.12
N GLU A 226 -30.64 -30.04 29.27
CA GLU A 226 -30.91 -29.18 30.40
C GLU A 226 -29.76 -28.21 30.54
N MET A 227 -30.08 -26.91 30.56
CA MET A 227 -29.09 -25.87 30.69
C MET A 227 -28.27 -26.10 31.95
N PRO A 228 -26.94 -26.08 31.90
CA PRO A 228 -26.14 -26.30 33.10
C PRO A 228 -26.59 -25.37 34.22
N LYS A 229 -26.78 -25.88 35.43
CA LYS A 229 -27.30 -25.12 36.58
C LYS A 229 -26.53 -23.81 36.82
N TRP A 230 -25.22 -23.79 36.58
CA TRP A 230 -24.40 -22.59 36.74
C TRP A 230 -24.82 -21.46 35.75
N LEU A 231 -25.27 -21.81 34.55
CA LEU A 231 -25.72 -20.86 33.54
C LEU A 231 -27.12 -20.30 33.86
N GLU A 232 -27.98 -21.11 34.51
CA GLU A 232 -29.28 -20.66 35.03
C GLU A 232 -29.09 -19.70 36.20
N ASP A 233 -28.15 -19.98 37.08
CA ASP A 233 -27.85 -19.14 38.23
C ASP A 233 -27.23 -17.81 37.83
N GLU A 234 -26.36 -17.82 36.85
CA GLU A 234 -25.77 -16.58 36.28
C GLU A 234 -26.85 -15.72 35.57
N ALA A 235 -27.75 -16.34 34.82
CA ALA A 235 -28.85 -15.65 34.17
C ALA A 235 -29.88 -15.09 35.19
N LYS A 236 -30.07 -15.74 36.31
CA LYS A 236 -30.92 -15.23 37.42
C LYS A 236 -30.24 -14.05 38.12
N GLN A 237 -28.94 -14.13 38.40
CA GLN A 237 -28.19 -13.03 38.99
C GLN A 237 -28.18 -11.79 38.08
N GLN A 238 -27.99 -11.99 36.79
CA GLN A 238 -27.97 -10.90 35.81
C GLN A 238 -29.36 -10.19 35.74
N ARG A 239 -30.46 -10.97 35.71
CA ARG A 239 -31.79 -10.41 35.74
C ARG A 239 -32.12 -9.65 37.04
N SER A 240 -31.64 -10.14 38.18
CA SER A 240 -31.84 -9.44 39.47
C SER A 240 -31.04 -8.13 39.54
N TYR A 241 -29.81 -8.13 38.99
CA TYR A 241 -28.97 -6.94 38.89
C TYR A 241 -29.58 -5.90 37.95
N ASP A 242 -30.05 -6.31 36.78
CA ASP A 242 -30.71 -5.43 35.81
C ASP A 242 -32.03 -4.83 36.37
N GLN A 243 -32.78 -5.61 37.11
CA GLN A 243 -34.02 -5.12 37.78
C GLN A 243 -33.70 -4.13 38.92
N ALA A 244 -32.65 -4.38 39.69
CA ALA A 244 -32.20 -3.45 40.74
C ALA A 244 -31.73 -2.12 40.15
N ARG A 245 -30.90 -2.22 39.10
CA ARG A 245 -30.39 -1.04 38.37
C ARG A 245 -31.51 -0.25 37.67
N LYS A 246 -32.53 -0.94 37.13
CA LYS A 246 -33.71 -0.28 36.56
C LYS A 246 -34.52 0.47 37.58
N LYS A 247 -34.74 -0.11 38.77
CA LYS A 247 -35.40 0.56 39.88
C LYS A 247 -34.61 1.77 40.40
N GLU A 248 -33.34 1.66 40.47
CA GLU A 248 -32.45 2.75 40.88
C GLU A 248 -32.47 3.92 39.87
N LEU A 249 -32.44 3.61 38.57
CA LEU A 249 -32.63 4.60 37.50
C LEU A 249 -34.02 5.26 37.52
N GLU A 250 -35.07 4.47 37.71
CA GLU A 250 -36.45 5.01 37.82
C GLU A 250 -36.62 5.89 39.07
N SER A 251 -35.94 5.58 40.18
CA SER A 251 -35.97 6.41 41.40
C SER A 251 -35.04 7.64 41.31
N SER A 252 -34.10 7.67 40.40
CA SER A 252 -33.18 8.79 40.19
C SER A 252 -33.64 9.79 39.11
N VAL A 253 -34.71 9.46 38.38
CA VAL A 253 -35.34 10.40 37.44
C VAL A 253 -36.19 11.36 38.24
N PRO A 254 -35.95 12.68 38.24
CA PRO A 254 -36.78 13.64 38.92
C PRO A 254 -38.19 13.60 38.37
N ASP A 255 -39.19 13.71 39.25
CA ASP A 255 -40.58 13.73 38.87
C ASP A 255 -40.86 14.91 37.90
N ASP A 256 -41.82 14.74 37.00
CA ASP A 256 -42.16 15.75 35.99
C ASP A 256 -42.42 17.14 36.62
N ALA A 257 -42.88 17.17 37.85
CA ALA A 257 -43.06 18.40 38.61
C ALA A 257 -41.72 19.09 39.01
N GLU A 258 -40.69 18.33 39.29
CA GLU A 258 -39.33 18.86 39.59
C GLU A 258 -38.62 19.33 38.33
N LEU A 259 -38.80 18.63 37.21
CA LEU A 259 -38.28 19.06 35.91
C LEU A 259 -38.87 20.39 35.45
N VAL A 260 -40.19 20.57 35.66
CA VAL A 260 -40.86 21.85 35.36
C VAL A 260 -40.37 22.99 36.24
N LYS A 261 -40.08 22.72 37.53
CA LYS A 261 -39.47 23.73 38.43
C LYS A 261 -38.08 24.13 38.02
N LEU A 262 -37.22 23.16 37.68
CA LEU A 262 -35.86 23.40 37.21
C LEU A 262 -35.86 24.18 35.89
N LEU A 263 -36.79 23.88 34.98
CA LEU A 263 -36.94 24.60 33.71
C LEU A 263 -37.40 26.05 33.91
N ASN A 264 -38.27 26.29 34.89
CA ASN A 264 -38.69 27.64 35.22
C ASN A 264 -37.60 28.46 35.89
N GLU A 265 -36.82 27.85 36.81
CA GLU A 265 -35.66 28.52 37.43
C GLU A 265 -34.56 28.85 36.41
N LEU A 266 -34.35 28.03 35.38
CA LEU A 266 -33.41 28.32 34.30
C LEU A 266 -33.90 29.47 33.40
N LYS A 267 -35.24 29.63 33.23
CA LYS A 267 -35.80 30.74 32.46
C LYS A 267 -35.79 32.09 33.19
N GLU A 268 -35.74 32.09 34.52
CA GLU A 268 -35.67 33.33 35.31
C GLU A 268 -34.22 33.84 35.49
N LYS A 269 -33.20 33.02 35.18
CA LYS A 269 -31.78 33.38 35.31
C LYS A 269 -31.10 33.71 33.99
N GLY A 270 -31.77 33.65 32.86
CA GLY A 270 -31.28 34.04 31.54
C GLY A 270 -31.94 35.27 31.03
#